data_1215b045bc6e3d06b73b43bec3fdb639
#
_entry.id   1215b045bc6e3d06b73b43bec3fdb639
#
_cell.length_a   1.000
_cell.length_b   1.000
_cell.length_c   1.000
_cell.angle_alpha   90.00
_cell.angle_beta   90.00
_cell.angle_gamma   90.00
#
_symmetry.space_group_name_H-M   'P 1'
#
loop_
_entity.id
_entity.type
_entity.pdbx_description
1 polymer ?
#
loop_
_entity_poly.entity_id
_entity_poly.type
_entity_poly.pdbx_seq_one_letter_code
_entity_poly.pdbx_strand_id
1 'polypeptide(L)'
;AECIVETCCLKTHMYGGHFTLSLKNAVGLVSKKYMGELHGSKDQRKMIAEINAVYKPDLIIIDGIITFIDRGPMEGTRKNANVFIAGTDKIAIDAVGVALLRILGTTPEVTKGPIFEQAQIKRAVELGIGISSPEQIEFVTDSEESEMLVAQIKEKLAE
;
A
#
# COMPACT_ATOMS: atom_id res chain seq x y z
N ALA A 1 -2.24 19.91 12.87
CA ALA A 1 -2.59 18.85 13.85
C ALA A 1 -1.35 18.48 14.65
N GLU A 2 -1.51 18.15 15.91
CA GLU A 2 -0.40 17.71 16.79
C GLU A 2 -0.04 16.24 16.54
N CYS A 3 -1.00 15.46 16.03
CA CYS A 3 -0.82 14.06 15.66
C CYS A 3 -1.73 13.74 14.45
N ILE A 4 -1.20 13.04 13.48
CA ILE A 4 -1.92 12.61 12.28
C ILE A 4 -1.98 11.09 12.27
N VAL A 5 -3.19 10.54 12.38
CA VAL A 5 -3.44 9.11 12.22
C VAL A 5 -4.08 8.89 10.85
N GLU A 6 -3.43 8.10 10.01
CA GLU A 6 -3.93 7.71 8.71
C GLU A 6 -4.62 6.33 8.80
N THR A 7 -5.85 6.22 8.31
CA THR A 7 -6.54 4.94 8.20
C THR A 7 -6.89 4.66 6.75
N CYS A 8 -6.63 3.44 6.28
CA CYS A 8 -6.92 3.02 4.92
C CYS A 8 -7.27 1.52 4.85
N CYS A 9 -7.71 1.06 3.68
CA CYS A 9 -8.09 -0.33 3.47
C CYS A 9 -7.07 -1.03 2.57
N LEU A 10 -6.80 -2.29 2.88
CA LEU A 10 -6.04 -3.20 2.02
C LEU A 10 -6.92 -3.58 0.81
N LYS A 11 -6.56 -3.16 -0.39
CA LYS A 11 -7.30 -3.53 -1.61
C LYS A 11 -6.57 -3.18 -2.89
N THR A 12 -6.96 -3.86 -3.98
CA THR A 12 -6.66 -3.47 -5.36
C THR A 12 -7.46 -2.23 -5.79
N HIS A 13 -7.15 -1.70 -6.97
CA HIS A 13 -7.82 -0.52 -7.52
C HIS A 13 -7.91 -0.59 -9.05
N MET A 14 -9.14 -0.47 -9.59
CA MET A 14 -9.42 -0.61 -11.02
C MET A 14 -8.97 0.58 -11.88
N TYR A 15 -8.82 1.76 -11.32
CA TYR A 15 -8.51 2.99 -12.06
C TYR A 15 -7.00 3.28 -12.11
N GLY A 16 -6.20 2.33 -12.62
CA GLY A 16 -4.77 2.53 -12.90
C GLY A 16 -3.83 2.59 -11.69
N GLY A 17 -4.37 2.69 -10.47
CA GLY A 17 -3.58 2.73 -9.23
C GLY A 17 -3.06 1.36 -8.79
N HIS A 18 -3.52 0.27 -9.37
CA HIS A 18 -3.26 -1.13 -9.07
C HIS A 18 -3.65 -1.55 -7.65
N PHE A 19 -3.25 -0.83 -6.63
CA PHE A 19 -3.61 -1.07 -5.23
C PHE A 19 -3.88 0.23 -4.47
N THR A 20 -4.64 0.12 -3.40
CA THR A 20 -4.91 1.21 -2.46
C THR A 20 -4.41 0.80 -1.09
N LEU A 21 -3.52 1.61 -0.55
CA LEU A 21 -2.87 1.48 0.74
C LEU A 21 -2.55 2.90 1.25
N SER A 22 -1.51 3.07 2.05
CA SER A 22 -1.15 4.35 2.65
C SER A 22 -0.80 5.43 1.63
N LEU A 23 0.11 5.16 0.68
CA LEU A 23 0.52 6.17 -0.30
C LEU A 23 -0.67 6.72 -1.10
N LYS A 24 -1.58 5.84 -1.55
CA LYS A 24 -2.75 6.28 -2.32
C LYS A 24 -3.81 6.97 -1.46
N ASN A 25 -3.82 6.75 -0.17
CA ASN A 25 -4.78 7.38 0.74
C ASN A 25 -4.65 8.91 0.75
N ALA A 26 -3.43 9.43 0.61
CA ALA A 26 -3.15 10.87 0.51
C ALA A 26 -3.84 11.57 -0.68
N VAL A 27 -4.27 10.82 -1.70
CA VAL A 27 -5.06 11.37 -2.83
C VAL A 27 -6.34 12.04 -2.35
N GLY A 28 -6.93 11.56 -1.24
CA GLY A 28 -8.10 12.18 -0.61
C GLY A 28 -7.88 13.61 -0.10
N LEU A 29 -6.64 14.01 0.10
CA LEU A 29 -6.26 15.36 0.54
C LEU A 29 -6.11 16.35 -0.64
N VAL A 30 -6.07 15.85 -1.87
CA VAL A 30 -5.89 16.66 -3.07
C VAL A 30 -7.20 17.29 -3.49
N SER A 31 -7.16 18.58 -3.88
CA SER A 31 -8.34 19.28 -4.37
C SER A 31 -8.97 18.57 -5.57
N LYS A 32 -10.30 18.48 -5.57
CA LYS A 32 -11.10 17.84 -6.65
C LYS A 32 -10.76 18.36 -8.05
N LYS A 33 -10.32 19.62 -8.18
CA LYS A 33 -9.96 20.20 -9.48
C LYS A 33 -8.80 19.48 -10.19
N TYR A 34 -7.93 18.79 -9.43
CA TYR A 34 -6.78 18.06 -9.99
C TYR A 34 -7.07 16.56 -10.22
N MET A 35 -8.26 16.07 -9.84
CA MET A 35 -8.59 14.63 -9.99
C MET A 35 -8.65 14.18 -11.44
N GLY A 36 -9.09 15.06 -12.36
CA GLY A 36 -9.10 14.75 -13.79
C GLY A 36 -7.69 14.54 -14.35
N GLU A 37 -6.75 15.40 -13.96
CA GLU A 37 -5.33 15.29 -14.32
C GLU A 37 -4.72 14.00 -13.76
N LEU A 38 -4.90 13.76 -12.47
CA LEU A 38 -4.39 12.55 -11.79
C LEU A 38 -4.90 11.26 -12.44
N HIS A 39 -6.22 11.15 -12.64
CA HIS A 39 -6.83 9.92 -13.16
C HIS A 39 -6.62 9.74 -14.68
N GLY A 40 -6.38 10.81 -15.42
CA GLY A 40 -6.08 10.76 -16.85
C GLY A 40 -4.60 10.56 -17.17
N SER A 41 -3.71 10.66 -16.18
CA SER A 41 -2.27 10.58 -16.40
C SER A 41 -1.80 9.12 -16.53
N LYS A 42 -0.92 8.86 -17.52
CA LYS A 42 -0.15 7.60 -17.61
C LYS A 42 0.86 7.43 -16.47
N ASP A 43 1.24 8.53 -15.81
CA ASP A 43 2.16 8.56 -14.66
C ASP A 43 1.42 8.61 -13.32
N GLN A 44 0.13 8.29 -13.29
CA GLN A 44 -0.73 8.34 -12.09
C GLN A 44 -0.08 7.76 -10.84
N ARG A 45 0.58 6.60 -10.94
CA ARG A 45 1.22 5.94 -9.79
C ARG A 45 2.40 6.73 -9.22
N LYS A 46 3.16 7.41 -10.08
CA LYS A 46 4.24 8.32 -9.64
C LYS A 46 3.67 9.57 -8.98
N MET A 47 2.62 10.15 -9.57
CA MET A 47 1.93 11.31 -9.00
C MET A 47 1.33 10.99 -7.62
N ILE A 48 0.81 9.78 -7.40
CA ILE A 48 0.34 9.31 -6.08
C ILE A 48 1.49 9.36 -5.07
N ALA A 49 2.69 8.90 -5.42
CA ALA A 49 3.84 8.98 -4.53
C ALA A 49 4.24 10.46 -4.27
N GLU A 50 4.23 11.30 -5.28
CA GLU A 50 4.62 12.72 -5.19
C GLU A 50 3.70 13.54 -4.26
N ILE A 51 2.41 13.23 -4.19
CA ILE A 51 1.48 13.84 -3.22
C ILE A 51 1.97 13.64 -1.79
N ASN A 52 2.64 12.53 -1.50
CA ASN A 52 3.12 12.19 -0.16
C ASN A 52 4.40 12.96 0.27
N ALA A 53 5.03 13.72 -0.63
CA ALA A 53 6.21 14.51 -0.30
C ALA A 53 5.94 15.63 0.74
N VAL A 54 4.70 16.07 0.87
CA VAL A 54 4.29 17.14 1.78
C VAL A 54 3.40 16.68 2.92
N TYR A 55 3.20 15.36 3.07
CA TYR A 55 2.30 14.78 4.05
C TYR A 55 2.95 13.56 4.74
N LYS A 56 3.10 13.66 6.05
CA LYS A 56 3.66 12.57 6.88
C LYS A 56 2.72 12.29 8.06
N PRO A 57 2.07 11.12 8.13
CA PRO A 57 1.34 10.70 9.32
C PRO A 57 2.30 10.21 10.41
N ASP A 58 1.85 10.30 11.66
CA ASP A 58 2.54 9.75 12.83
C ASP A 58 2.23 8.26 13.02
N LEU A 59 1.03 7.84 12.62
CA LEU A 59 0.58 6.45 12.66
C LEU A 59 -0.26 6.13 11.43
N ILE A 60 -0.04 4.95 10.87
CA ILE A 60 -0.82 4.42 9.76
C ILE A 60 -1.45 3.10 10.21
N ILE A 61 -2.75 2.94 9.93
CA ILE A 61 -3.49 1.72 10.23
C ILE A 61 -4.19 1.26 8.94
N ILE A 62 -3.93 0.02 8.51
CA ILE A 62 -4.64 -0.62 7.40
C ILE A 62 -5.65 -1.63 7.95
N ASP A 63 -6.90 -1.45 7.55
CA ASP A 63 -7.94 -2.47 7.66
C ASP A 63 -7.77 -3.48 6.53
N GLY A 64 -7.45 -4.71 6.89
CA GLY A 64 -7.36 -5.88 6.03
C GLY A 64 -8.30 -7.00 6.46
N ILE A 65 -9.39 -6.71 7.17
CA ILE A 65 -10.36 -7.77 7.52
C ILE A 65 -10.94 -8.39 6.27
N ILE A 66 -11.53 -7.56 5.38
CA ILE A 66 -12.03 -7.99 4.07
C ILE A 66 -11.39 -7.12 3.00
N THR A 67 -10.73 -7.74 2.04
CA THR A 67 -10.01 -7.03 0.98
C THR A 67 -10.54 -7.36 -0.42
N PHE A 68 -10.49 -6.42 -1.34
CA PHE A 68 -10.62 -6.71 -2.77
C PHE A 68 -9.26 -7.12 -3.33
N ILE A 69 -9.21 -8.30 -3.95
CA ILE A 69 -8.01 -8.84 -4.57
C ILE A 69 -7.92 -8.56 -6.08
N ASP A 70 -9.01 -8.10 -6.67
CA ASP A 70 -9.10 -7.57 -8.03
C ASP A 70 -10.05 -6.36 -8.05
N ARG A 71 -9.96 -5.53 -9.10
CA ARG A 71 -10.80 -4.33 -9.27
C ARG A 71 -10.81 -3.41 -8.05
N GLY A 72 -11.90 -3.28 -7.30
CA GLY A 72 -12.06 -2.30 -6.21
C GLY A 72 -12.09 -0.84 -6.73
N PRO A 73 -12.60 0.09 -5.96
CA PRO A 73 -13.10 -0.03 -4.59
C PRO A 73 -14.59 -0.41 -4.50
N MET A 74 -15.34 -0.41 -5.61
CA MET A 74 -16.78 -0.55 -5.58
C MET A 74 -17.24 -1.98 -5.83
N GLU A 75 -16.51 -2.72 -6.63
CA GLU A 75 -16.78 -4.12 -6.99
C GLU A 75 -15.48 -4.90 -7.14
N GLY A 76 -15.54 -6.22 -7.07
CA GLY A 76 -14.41 -7.12 -7.23
C GLY A 76 -14.55 -8.35 -6.34
N THR A 77 -13.60 -9.26 -6.50
CA THR A 77 -13.51 -10.47 -5.67
C THR A 77 -13.03 -10.09 -4.28
N ARG A 78 -13.77 -10.50 -3.25
CA ARG A 78 -13.43 -10.27 -1.85
C ARG A 78 -12.77 -11.50 -1.25
N LYS A 79 -11.76 -11.26 -0.41
CA LYS A 79 -11.16 -12.28 0.47
C LYS A 79 -11.00 -11.75 1.87
N ASN A 80 -11.09 -12.64 2.83
CA ASN A 80 -10.79 -12.35 4.22
C ASN A 80 -9.26 -12.47 4.41
N ALA A 81 -8.60 -11.37 4.74
CA ALA A 81 -7.23 -11.40 5.19
C ALA A 81 -7.15 -11.45 6.73
N ASN A 82 -8.21 -10.98 7.41
CA ASN A 82 -8.37 -10.99 8.86
C ASN A 82 -7.20 -10.36 9.63
N VAL A 83 -6.65 -9.28 9.09
CA VAL A 83 -5.50 -8.58 9.66
C VAL A 83 -5.75 -7.09 9.84
N PHE A 84 -5.09 -6.53 10.84
CA PHE A 84 -4.77 -5.11 10.90
C PHE A 84 -3.25 -4.95 10.77
N ILE A 85 -2.83 -3.95 10.01
CA ILE A 85 -1.42 -3.59 9.88
C ILE A 85 -1.27 -2.18 10.41
N ALA A 86 -0.34 -1.96 11.32
CA ALA A 86 -0.02 -0.65 11.83
C ALA A 86 1.47 -0.35 11.72
N GLY A 87 1.83 0.90 11.50
CA GLY A 87 3.22 1.33 11.39
C GLY A 87 3.37 2.82 11.16
N THR A 88 4.60 3.29 11.04
CA THR A 88 4.93 4.71 10.91
C THR A 88 5.56 5.06 9.57
N ASP A 89 5.93 4.06 8.77
CA ASP A 89 6.55 4.24 7.45
C ASP A 89 5.60 3.82 6.33
N LYS A 90 5.27 4.76 5.44
CA LYS A 90 4.33 4.54 4.34
C LYS A 90 4.80 3.49 3.34
N ILE A 91 6.10 3.43 3.07
CA ILE A 91 6.67 2.48 2.11
C ILE A 91 6.65 1.08 2.70
N ALA A 92 7.02 0.92 3.98
CA ALA A 92 6.93 -0.36 4.68
C ALA A 92 5.49 -0.89 4.67
N ILE A 93 4.53 -0.05 5.03
CA ILE A 93 3.10 -0.37 5.06
C ILE A 93 2.60 -0.79 3.67
N ASP A 94 2.93 -0.03 2.62
CA ASP A 94 2.52 -0.37 1.25
C ASP A 94 3.20 -1.66 0.75
N ALA A 95 4.48 -1.86 1.04
CA ALA A 95 5.20 -3.08 0.65
C ALA A 95 4.60 -4.34 1.32
N VAL A 96 4.31 -4.27 2.62
CA VAL A 96 3.64 -5.36 3.36
C VAL A 96 2.23 -5.60 2.82
N GLY A 97 1.48 -4.55 2.54
CA GLY A 97 0.14 -4.66 1.94
C GLY A 97 0.16 -5.31 0.55
N VAL A 98 1.13 -4.98 -0.30
CA VAL A 98 1.31 -5.63 -1.62
C VAL A 98 1.68 -7.11 -1.44
N ALA A 99 2.56 -7.45 -0.49
CA ALA A 99 2.90 -8.83 -0.18
C ALA A 99 1.66 -9.65 0.22
N LEU A 100 0.81 -9.09 1.08
CA LEU A 100 -0.46 -9.70 1.48
C LEU A 100 -1.42 -9.89 0.30
N LEU A 101 -1.57 -8.89 -0.57
CA LEU A 101 -2.37 -9.04 -1.78
C LEU A 101 -1.86 -10.19 -2.67
N ARG A 102 -0.54 -10.36 -2.77
CA ARG A 102 0.08 -11.48 -3.51
C ARG A 102 -0.22 -12.84 -2.87
N ILE A 103 -0.14 -12.95 -1.55
CA ILE A 103 -0.48 -14.17 -0.80
C ILE A 103 -1.95 -14.55 -1.03
N LEU A 104 -2.84 -13.57 -1.03
CA LEU A 104 -4.27 -13.78 -1.24
C LEU A 104 -4.63 -14.13 -2.69
N GLY A 105 -3.72 -13.95 -3.64
CA GLY A 105 -3.96 -14.10 -5.07
C GLY A 105 -4.63 -12.86 -5.64
N THR A 106 -3.87 -12.03 -6.33
CA THR A 106 -4.28 -10.72 -6.85
C THR A 106 -4.05 -10.61 -8.36
N THR A 107 -4.14 -9.40 -8.90
CA THR A 107 -4.01 -9.14 -10.34
C THR A 107 -2.57 -9.24 -10.83
N PRO A 108 -2.35 -9.53 -12.15
CA PRO A 108 -1.02 -9.58 -12.74
C PRO A 108 -0.20 -8.30 -12.54
N GLU A 109 -0.86 -7.13 -12.52
CA GLU A 109 -0.20 -5.84 -12.33
C GLU A 109 0.42 -5.72 -10.93
N VAL A 110 -0.22 -6.31 -9.92
CA VAL A 110 0.28 -6.31 -8.53
C VAL A 110 1.31 -7.41 -8.30
N THR A 111 1.22 -8.53 -9.03
CA THR A 111 2.18 -9.65 -8.88
C THR A 111 3.47 -9.46 -9.68
N LYS A 112 3.50 -8.57 -10.67
CA LYS A 112 4.62 -8.42 -11.59
C LYS A 112 5.83 -7.77 -10.95
N GLY A 113 6.97 -8.48 -10.97
CA GLY A 113 8.29 -7.98 -10.55
C GLY A 113 8.44 -7.76 -9.04
N PRO A 114 9.60 -7.30 -8.58
CA PRO A 114 9.84 -7.01 -7.17
C PRO A 114 8.88 -5.95 -6.62
N ILE A 115 8.52 -6.08 -5.35
CA ILE A 115 7.56 -5.15 -4.69
C ILE A 115 8.08 -3.72 -4.69
N PHE A 116 9.37 -3.52 -4.41
CA PHE A 116 10.01 -2.20 -4.40
C PHE A 116 10.18 -1.59 -5.80
N GLU A 117 9.99 -2.37 -6.87
CA GLU A 117 9.93 -1.88 -8.26
C GLU A 117 8.51 -1.51 -8.72
N GLN A 118 7.48 -1.73 -7.90
CA GLN A 118 6.14 -1.20 -8.18
C GLN A 118 6.20 0.33 -8.29
N ALA A 119 5.72 0.89 -9.40
CA ALA A 119 5.95 2.29 -9.77
C ALA A 119 5.61 3.32 -8.68
N GLN A 120 4.59 3.05 -7.86
CA GLN A 120 4.19 3.90 -6.73
C GLN A 120 5.22 3.82 -5.60
N ILE A 121 5.63 2.62 -5.20
CA ILE A 121 6.61 2.38 -4.14
C ILE A 121 8.00 2.89 -4.58
N LYS A 122 8.43 2.52 -5.77
CA LYS A 122 9.72 2.97 -6.33
C LYS A 122 9.84 4.48 -6.34
N ARG A 123 8.80 5.18 -6.80
CA ARG A 123 8.80 6.65 -6.81
C ARG A 123 8.86 7.24 -5.41
N ALA A 124 8.18 6.63 -4.43
CA ALA A 124 8.25 7.06 -3.03
C ALA A 124 9.66 6.88 -2.45
N VAL A 125 10.34 5.78 -2.78
CA VAL A 125 11.76 5.55 -2.43
C VAL A 125 12.66 6.64 -3.04
N GLU A 126 12.51 6.92 -4.34
CA GLU A 126 13.27 7.99 -5.03
C GLU A 126 13.10 9.36 -4.37
N LEU A 127 11.94 9.63 -3.80
CA LEU A 127 11.61 10.88 -3.10
C LEU A 127 12.09 10.90 -1.64
N GLY A 128 12.63 9.80 -1.11
CA GLY A 128 13.08 9.70 0.28
C GLY A 128 11.94 9.79 1.30
N ILE A 129 10.74 9.30 0.96
CA ILE A 129 9.54 9.39 1.81
C ILE A 129 9.60 8.43 3.00
N GLY A 130 10.33 7.33 2.87
CA GLY A 130 10.47 6.29 3.89
C GLY A 130 11.63 5.35 3.62
N ILE A 131 11.50 4.09 4.05
CA ILE A 131 12.50 3.05 3.81
C ILE A 131 12.75 2.81 2.33
N SER A 132 13.92 2.23 1.99
CA SER A 132 14.34 2.00 0.59
C SER A 132 14.46 0.52 0.22
N SER A 133 14.35 -0.39 1.17
CA SER A 133 14.48 -1.83 0.93
C SER A 133 13.72 -2.67 1.96
N PRO A 134 13.37 -3.93 1.63
CA PRO A 134 12.61 -4.80 2.52
C PRO A 134 13.36 -5.15 3.83
N GLU A 135 14.69 -5.16 3.82
CA GLU A 135 15.51 -5.48 4.99
C GLU A 135 15.37 -4.44 6.13
N GLN A 136 14.88 -3.26 5.80
CA GLN A 136 14.64 -2.18 6.77
C GLN A 136 13.29 -2.31 7.48
N ILE A 137 12.45 -3.29 7.10
CA ILE A 137 11.15 -3.53 7.74
C ILE A 137 11.34 -4.34 9.01
N GLU A 138 11.06 -3.73 10.15
CA GLU A 138 10.98 -4.41 11.43
C GLU A 138 9.52 -4.85 11.67
N PHE A 139 9.33 -6.15 11.89
CA PHE A 139 8.01 -6.74 12.17
C PHE A 139 7.84 -6.97 13.66
N VAL A 140 6.72 -6.51 14.19
CA VAL A 140 6.27 -6.81 15.55
C VAL A 140 4.96 -7.55 15.45
N THR A 141 4.86 -8.69 16.11
CA THR A 141 3.70 -9.59 16.12
C THR A 141 3.19 -9.82 17.54
N ASP A 142 1.93 -10.21 17.66
CA ASP A 142 1.24 -10.43 18.94
C ASP A 142 0.82 -11.90 19.16
N SER A 143 1.03 -12.78 18.15
CA SER A 143 0.58 -14.18 18.17
C SER A 143 1.40 -15.07 17.24
N GLU A 144 1.39 -16.38 17.46
CA GLU A 144 1.99 -17.37 16.57
C GLU A 144 1.39 -17.33 15.15
N GLU A 145 0.11 -17.01 15.02
CA GLU A 145 -0.59 -16.90 13.75
C GLU A 145 -0.05 -15.68 12.95
N SER A 146 0.18 -14.57 13.64
CA SER A 146 0.82 -13.37 13.04
C SER A 146 2.27 -13.66 12.63
N GLU A 147 3.02 -14.43 13.41
CA GLU A 147 4.40 -14.82 13.07
C GLU A 147 4.45 -15.67 11.80
N MET A 148 3.54 -16.66 11.66
CA MET A 148 3.45 -17.46 10.44
C MET A 148 3.10 -16.62 9.20
N LEU A 149 2.21 -15.65 9.36
CA LEU A 149 1.87 -14.74 8.27
C LEU A 149 3.05 -13.85 7.90
N VAL A 150 3.78 -13.32 8.88
CA VAL A 150 5.00 -12.52 8.66
C VAL A 150 6.06 -13.32 7.91
N ALA A 151 6.23 -14.61 8.18
CA ALA A 151 7.15 -15.46 7.43
C ALA A 151 6.78 -15.50 5.93
N GLN A 152 5.51 -15.69 5.58
CA GLN A 152 5.02 -15.65 4.20
C GLN A 152 5.20 -14.26 3.56
N ILE A 153 4.95 -13.18 4.31
CA ILE A 153 5.16 -11.81 3.84
C ILE A 153 6.63 -11.58 3.49
N LYS A 154 7.56 -12.01 4.34
CA LYS A 154 9.01 -11.90 4.09
C LYS A 154 9.44 -12.63 2.83
N GLU A 155 8.89 -13.83 2.57
CA GLU A 155 9.13 -14.54 1.30
C GLU A 155 8.69 -13.70 0.10
N LYS A 156 7.50 -13.09 0.16
CA LYS A 156 6.99 -12.23 -0.93
C LYS A 156 7.76 -10.92 -1.11
N LEU A 157 8.34 -10.40 -0.04
CA LEU A 157 9.18 -9.20 -0.10
C LEU A 157 10.56 -9.48 -0.72
N ALA A 158 11.03 -10.73 -0.65
CA ALA A 158 12.31 -11.16 -1.21
C ALA A 158 12.25 -11.57 -2.71
N GLU A 159 11.04 -11.70 -3.29
CA GLU A 159 10.81 -11.95 -4.72
C GLU A 159 11.04 -10.66 -5.55
#